data_08594496bffe39ac607c8550427f98a2
#
_entry.id   08594496bffe39ac607c8550427f98a2
#
_cell.length_a   1.000
_cell.length_b   1.000
_cell.length_c   1.000
_cell.angle_alpha   90.00
_cell.angle_beta   90.00
_cell.angle_gamma   90.00
#
_symmetry.space_group_name_H-M   'P 1'
#
loop_
_entity.id
_entity.type
_entity.pdbx_description
1 polymer ?
#
loop_
_entity_poly.entity_id
_entity_poly.type
_entity_poly.pdbx_seq_one_letter_code
_entity_poly.pdbx_strand_id
1 'polypeptide(L)'
;MLNNITFDISHMDHLMYLDISKNRLSFLSQSFRDQLQEKFKQNEKLKVDISGNNFQCICDNVDFVQWVSIYHPHLDNLHLTRCQLKDRTKLYLKEAQYIYDMLRKECSSYTALVIGIAILIAFCGSIVLLGMIYRYRWKIRYLYYIIKSKYHGTIKAPSSTDTREYKYDAFISYDENDSNFVHNNLLHQLERDGGLKLCIHKRDFVPGNDIAANITSSIHVSRKVIIVMSCHFLESYWCMFEYNMARMESIYSRDKENILFMIFLEQIQPGQLPLHILELVQDQSYIEYPNDEYGNTVFWGKLRDVLVG
;
A
#
# COMPACT_ATOMS: atom_id res chain seq x y z
N MET A 1 52.51 3.26 31.01
CA MET A 1 51.48 4.23 30.63
C MET A 1 50.31 3.46 30.02
N LEU A 2 49.14 3.62 30.60
CA LEU A 2 47.92 2.90 30.20
C LEU A 2 47.21 3.66 29.05
N ASN A 3 46.77 2.92 28.02
CA ASN A 3 45.92 3.43 26.95
C ASN A 3 44.43 3.14 27.26
N ASN A 4 44.17 2.12 28.05
CA ASN A 4 42.82 1.72 28.52
C ASN A 4 42.95 1.11 29.92
N ILE A 5 41.84 1.18 30.69
CA ILE A 5 41.77 0.61 32.04
C ILE A 5 41.12 -0.76 31.92
N THR A 6 41.86 -1.80 32.31
CA THR A 6 41.43 -3.20 32.24
C THR A 6 41.29 -3.86 33.62
N PHE A 7 41.72 -3.16 34.70
CA PHE A 7 41.60 -3.68 36.05
C PHE A 7 40.20 -3.38 36.64
N ASP A 8 39.76 -4.25 37.52
CA ASP A 8 38.49 -4.13 38.22
C ASP A 8 38.74 -3.60 39.65
N ILE A 9 37.97 -2.58 40.02
CA ILE A 9 38.00 -1.94 41.37
C ILE A 9 36.84 -2.37 42.27
N SER A 10 35.97 -3.27 41.79
CA SER A 10 34.76 -3.69 42.51
C SER A 10 35.08 -4.28 43.90
N HIS A 11 36.23 -4.97 44.02
CA HIS A 11 36.69 -5.60 45.23
C HIS A 11 37.44 -4.70 46.22
N MET A 12 37.62 -3.40 45.88
CA MET A 12 38.40 -2.47 46.69
C MET A 12 37.48 -1.68 47.65
N ASP A 13 37.02 -2.31 48.71
CA ASP A 13 35.99 -1.71 49.62
C ASP A 13 36.50 -0.54 50.44
N HIS A 14 37.81 -0.41 50.64
CA HIS A 14 38.43 0.67 51.45
C HIS A 14 39.15 1.70 50.54
N LEU A 15 38.82 1.77 49.28
CA LEU A 15 39.46 2.70 48.34
C LEU A 15 39.15 4.15 48.74
N MET A 16 40.18 4.94 49.07
CA MET A 16 40.06 6.35 49.46
C MET A 16 40.57 7.29 48.38
N TYR A 17 41.53 6.84 47.61
CA TYR A 17 42.18 7.62 46.54
C TYR A 17 42.62 6.70 45.41
N LEU A 18 42.31 7.09 44.17
CA LEU A 18 42.72 6.36 42.97
C LEU A 18 43.50 7.32 42.05
N ASP A 19 44.77 7.04 41.85
CA ASP A 19 45.61 7.84 40.92
C ASP A 19 45.78 7.09 39.61
N ILE A 20 45.15 7.57 38.53
CA ILE A 20 45.32 7.14 37.14
C ILE A 20 45.84 8.26 36.26
N SER A 21 46.45 9.26 36.88
CA SER A 21 47.09 10.39 36.21
C SER A 21 48.29 9.99 35.34
N LYS A 22 48.71 10.89 34.46
CA LYS A 22 49.93 10.76 33.63
C LYS A 22 49.97 9.45 32.77
N ASN A 23 48.81 9.07 32.27
CA ASN A 23 48.62 7.97 31.33
C ASN A 23 48.27 8.49 29.93
N ARG A 24 47.87 7.60 29.02
CA ARG A 24 47.47 7.91 27.64
C ARG A 24 45.96 7.62 27.41
N LEU A 25 45.16 7.85 28.42
CA LEU A 25 43.71 7.62 28.31
C LEU A 25 43.07 8.69 27.43
N SER A 26 42.26 8.26 26.47
CA SER A 26 41.46 9.15 25.62
C SER A 26 40.04 9.34 26.15
N PHE A 27 39.55 8.43 26.94
CA PHE A 27 38.27 8.46 27.69
C PHE A 27 38.32 7.39 28.81
N LEU A 28 37.34 7.40 29.71
CA LEU A 28 37.07 6.31 30.62
C LEU A 28 35.92 5.45 30.08
N SER A 29 36.15 4.13 29.98
CA SER A 29 35.11 3.21 29.49
C SER A 29 33.86 3.25 30.36
N GLN A 30 32.71 2.95 29.79
CA GLN A 30 31.44 2.95 30.54
C GLN A 30 31.50 1.99 31.72
N SER A 31 31.99 0.76 31.51
CA SER A 31 32.12 -0.24 32.56
C SER A 31 32.96 0.27 33.76
N PHE A 32 34.06 0.98 33.49
CA PHE A 32 34.90 1.53 34.55
C PHE A 32 34.21 2.72 35.26
N ARG A 33 33.51 3.55 34.52
CA ARG A 33 32.74 4.67 35.08
C ARG A 33 31.61 4.14 35.99
N ASP A 34 30.95 3.06 35.61
CA ASP A 34 29.90 2.43 36.41
C ASP A 34 30.45 1.90 37.75
N GLN A 35 31.62 1.25 37.71
CA GLN A 35 32.30 0.82 38.94
C GLN A 35 32.67 2.01 39.83
N LEU A 36 33.19 3.10 39.27
CA LEU A 36 33.48 4.31 40.03
C LEU A 36 32.22 4.93 40.64
N GLN A 37 31.12 4.95 39.90
CA GLN A 37 29.84 5.49 40.41
C GLN A 37 29.36 4.69 41.63
N GLU A 38 29.48 3.38 41.61
CA GLU A 38 29.12 2.55 42.77
C GLU A 38 30.02 2.82 43.95
N LYS A 39 31.33 2.98 43.74
CA LYS A 39 32.27 3.33 44.78
C LYS A 39 32.06 4.73 45.35
N PHE A 40 31.67 5.71 44.51
CA PHE A 40 31.33 7.09 44.98
C PHE A 40 30.05 7.08 45.85
N LYS A 41 29.10 6.24 45.56
CA LYS A 41 27.89 6.03 46.42
C LYS A 41 28.22 5.41 47.77
N GLN A 42 29.20 4.49 47.78
CA GLN A 42 29.63 3.81 49.01
C GLN A 42 30.55 4.67 49.86
N ASN A 43 31.37 5.52 49.26
CA ASN A 43 32.34 6.35 49.91
C ASN A 43 32.41 7.76 49.26
N GLU A 44 31.71 8.73 49.89
CA GLU A 44 31.65 10.12 49.41
C GLU A 44 33.03 10.82 49.48
N LYS A 45 33.99 10.30 50.26
CA LYS A 45 35.34 10.87 50.38
C LYS A 45 36.31 10.34 49.31
N LEU A 46 35.91 9.35 48.53
CA LEU A 46 36.73 8.81 47.45
C LEU A 46 37.07 9.88 46.44
N LYS A 47 38.35 10.04 46.15
CA LYS A 47 38.89 10.95 45.14
C LYS A 47 39.63 10.19 44.07
N VAL A 48 39.52 10.68 42.83
CA VAL A 48 40.19 10.08 41.66
C VAL A 48 40.93 11.15 40.91
N ASP A 49 42.25 10.97 40.71
CA ASP A 49 43.06 11.86 39.89
C ASP A 49 43.19 11.30 38.48
N ILE A 50 42.65 12.03 37.51
CA ILE A 50 42.67 11.67 36.08
C ILE A 50 43.58 12.63 35.28
N SER A 51 44.36 13.50 35.94
CA SER A 51 45.15 14.54 35.30
C SER A 51 46.28 13.97 34.42
N GLY A 52 46.74 14.79 33.48
CA GLY A 52 47.88 14.43 32.63
C GLY A 52 47.59 13.30 31.60
N ASN A 53 46.32 13.00 31.35
CA ASN A 53 45.87 12.10 30.27
C ASN A 53 45.57 12.87 28.98
N ASN A 54 45.35 12.16 27.88
CA ASN A 54 45.09 12.74 26.56
C ASN A 54 43.61 12.58 26.17
N PHE A 55 42.72 13.11 27.03
CA PHE A 55 41.27 12.98 26.81
C PHE A 55 40.82 13.66 25.53
N GLN A 56 39.83 13.06 24.89
CA GLN A 56 39.17 13.57 23.67
C GLN A 56 37.73 13.93 23.97
N CYS A 57 37.33 15.19 23.72
CA CYS A 57 35.99 15.70 23.83
C CYS A 57 35.38 15.78 22.41
N ILE A 58 34.94 14.65 21.89
CA ILE A 58 34.31 14.46 20.57
C ILE A 58 32.96 13.78 20.74
N CYS A 59 32.18 13.72 19.68
CA CYS A 59 30.81 13.16 19.72
C CYS A 59 30.76 11.72 20.29
N ASP A 60 31.78 10.90 20.03
CA ASP A 60 31.84 9.53 20.53
C ASP A 60 32.03 9.45 22.05
N ASN A 61 32.51 10.53 22.66
CA ASN A 61 32.86 10.59 24.07
C ASN A 61 31.97 11.58 24.86
N VAL A 62 30.83 12.01 24.33
CA VAL A 62 29.89 12.93 24.99
C VAL A 62 29.45 12.41 26.35
N ASP A 63 29.17 11.11 26.46
CA ASP A 63 28.78 10.46 27.71
C ASP A 63 29.89 10.50 28.78
N PHE A 64 31.15 10.44 28.37
CA PHE A 64 32.27 10.61 29.27
C PHE A 64 32.36 12.05 29.82
N VAL A 65 32.16 13.05 28.94
CA VAL A 65 32.18 14.46 29.34
C VAL A 65 31.01 14.76 30.29
N GLN A 66 29.82 14.23 30.00
CA GLN A 66 28.67 14.31 30.89
C GLN A 66 28.96 13.69 32.26
N TRP A 67 29.57 12.50 32.26
CA TRP A 67 29.96 11.86 33.50
C TRP A 67 30.93 12.70 34.33
N VAL A 68 31.94 13.32 33.71
CA VAL A 68 32.87 14.23 34.36
C VAL A 68 32.12 15.44 34.95
N SER A 69 31.14 16.00 34.26
CA SER A 69 30.36 17.16 34.77
C SER A 69 29.51 16.81 36.01
N ILE A 70 28.99 15.55 36.07
CA ILE A 70 28.20 15.06 37.21
C ILE A 70 29.09 14.75 38.42
N TYR A 71 30.20 14.03 38.19
CA TYR A 71 31.04 13.51 39.25
C TYR A 71 32.27 14.36 39.54
N HIS A 72 32.30 15.63 39.05
CA HIS A 72 33.41 16.55 39.29
C HIS A 72 33.79 16.70 40.78
N PRO A 73 32.91 16.57 41.81
CA PRO A 73 33.32 16.68 43.20
C PRO A 73 34.28 15.55 43.63
N HIS A 74 34.24 14.40 42.96
CA HIS A 74 35.10 13.25 43.24
C HIS A 74 36.38 13.20 42.39
N LEU A 75 36.51 14.14 41.44
CA LEU A 75 37.64 14.19 40.54
C LEU A 75 38.61 15.30 40.94
N ASP A 76 39.87 14.89 41.22
CA ASP A 76 40.93 15.85 41.59
C ASP A 76 41.64 16.39 40.35
N ASN A 77 42.28 17.55 40.50
CA ASN A 77 43.12 18.20 39.49
C ASN A 77 42.49 18.46 38.12
N LEU A 78 41.14 18.62 38.07
CA LEU A 78 40.40 18.92 36.83
C LEU A 78 40.89 20.23 36.17
N HIS A 79 41.40 21.17 36.92
CA HIS A 79 41.95 22.43 36.43
C HIS A 79 43.29 22.24 35.66
N LEU A 80 43.95 21.09 35.84
CA LEU A 80 45.15 20.68 35.11
C LEU A 80 44.82 19.69 33.99
N THR A 81 43.61 19.14 34.01
CA THR A 81 43.19 18.14 33.07
C THR A 81 42.58 18.79 31.83
N ARG A 82 43.17 18.49 30.68
CA ARG A 82 42.69 19.04 29.39
C ARG A 82 42.04 17.95 28.55
N CYS A 83 41.04 18.34 27.79
CA CYS A 83 40.54 17.50 26.70
C CYS A 83 40.67 18.20 25.35
N GLN A 84 40.88 17.42 24.31
CA GLN A 84 41.06 17.90 22.95
C GLN A 84 39.76 17.76 22.18
N LEU A 85 39.32 18.86 21.59
CA LEU A 85 38.17 18.90 20.66
C LEU A 85 38.57 18.40 19.26
N LYS A 86 37.62 18.23 18.39
CA LYS A 86 37.78 17.80 17.00
C LYS A 86 38.66 18.76 16.17
N ASP A 87 38.60 20.04 16.44
CA ASP A 87 39.41 21.10 15.83
C ASP A 87 40.83 21.22 16.40
N ARG A 88 41.24 20.30 17.32
CA ARG A 88 42.49 20.27 18.06
C ARG A 88 42.62 21.32 19.15
N THR A 89 41.61 22.16 19.40
CA THR A 89 41.58 23.04 20.56
C THR A 89 41.55 22.21 21.83
N LYS A 90 42.21 22.73 22.88
CA LYS A 90 42.25 22.09 24.19
C LYS A 90 41.50 22.93 25.23
N LEU A 91 40.51 22.33 25.85
CA LEU A 91 39.72 22.91 26.94
C LEU A 91 40.03 22.20 28.26
N TYR A 92 39.84 22.88 29.37
CA TYR A 92 40.01 22.28 30.69
C TYR A 92 38.77 21.55 31.14
N LEU A 93 38.89 20.32 31.64
CA LEU A 93 37.76 19.53 32.14
C LEU A 93 37.11 20.13 33.39
N LYS A 94 37.70 21.14 34.01
CA LYS A 94 37.01 21.94 35.01
C LYS A 94 35.70 22.55 34.49
N GLU A 95 35.64 22.82 33.18
CA GLU A 95 34.45 23.35 32.50
C GLU A 95 33.65 22.26 31.80
N ALA A 96 33.64 21.04 32.33
CA ALA A 96 33.03 19.87 31.70
C ALA A 96 31.55 20.10 31.37
N GLN A 97 30.79 20.85 32.19
CA GLN A 97 29.40 21.17 31.91
C GLN A 97 29.24 22.00 30.63
N TYR A 98 30.07 23.04 30.48
CA TYR A 98 30.07 23.88 29.27
C TYR A 98 30.44 23.06 28.02
N ILE A 99 31.49 22.21 28.13
CA ILE A 99 31.92 21.33 27.04
C ILE A 99 30.82 20.35 26.66
N TYR A 100 30.13 19.79 27.65
CA TYR A 100 29.03 18.87 27.41
C TYR A 100 27.88 19.56 26.65
N ASP A 101 27.45 20.74 27.10
CA ASP A 101 26.36 21.49 26.48
C ASP A 101 26.71 21.89 25.03
N MET A 102 27.96 22.23 24.76
CA MET A 102 28.47 22.53 23.43
C MET A 102 28.46 21.28 22.55
N LEU A 103 29.03 20.18 23.03
CA LEU A 103 29.08 18.94 22.30
C LEU A 103 27.68 18.37 22.05
N ARG A 104 26.77 18.48 23.01
CA ARG A 104 25.38 18.04 22.85
C ARG A 104 24.66 18.74 21.69
N LYS A 105 24.92 20.04 21.52
CA LYS A 105 24.37 20.80 20.40
C LYS A 105 25.00 20.39 19.06
N GLU A 106 26.33 20.28 19.04
CA GLU A 106 27.08 19.92 17.83
C GLU A 106 26.85 18.47 17.40
N CYS A 107 26.79 17.57 18.37
CA CYS A 107 26.60 16.14 18.18
C CYS A 107 25.13 15.70 18.15
N SER A 108 24.18 16.64 18.29
CA SER A 108 22.75 16.36 18.14
C SER A 108 22.51 15.78 16.76
N SER A 109 22.29 14.48 16.70
CA SER A 109 22.10 13.78 15.44
C SER A 109 20.75 14.17 14.83
N TYR A 110 20.74 14.43 13.53
CA TYR A 110 19.53 14.62 12.74
C TYR A 110 18.71 13.33 12.60
N THR A 111 18.98 12.29 13.39
CA THR A 111 18.31 11.00 13.31
C THR A 111 16.80 11.11 13.48
N ALA A 112 16.33 11.90 14.45
CA ALA A 112 14.91 12.13 14.67
C ALA A 112 14.26 12.81 13.45
N LEU A 113 14.94 13.77 12.84
CA LEU A 113 14.48 14.47 11.64
C LEU A 113 14.45 13.51 10.42
N VAL A 114 15.50 12.72 10.24
CA VAL A 114 15.58 11.73 9.16
C VAL A 114 14.49 10.67 9.31
N ILE A 115 14.26 10.18 10.53
CA ILE A 115 13.18 9.23 10.83
C ILE A 115 11.83 9.87 10.54
N GLY A 116 11.60 11.13 10.97
CA GLY A 116 10.36 11.85 10.71
C GLY A 116 10.08 12.01 9.21
N ILE A 117 11.10 12.39 8.42
CA ILE A 117 10.99 12.50 6.96
C ILE A 117 10.71 11.14 6.33
N ALA A 118 11.39 10.07 6.76
CA ALA A 118 11.17 8.73 6.24
C ALA A 118 9.72 8.24 6.50
N ILE A 119 9.19 8.49 7.69
CA ILE A 119 7.79 8.17 8.03
C ILE A 119 6.82 8.98 7.15
N LEU A 120 7.07 10.26 6.94
CA LEU A 120 6.25 11.11 6.08
C LEU A 120 6.22 10.60 4.63
N ILE A 121 7.39 10.25 4.07
CA ILE A 121 7.50 9.69 2.72
C ILE A 121 6.75 8.36 2.61
N ALA A 122 6.89 7.47 3.59
CA ALA A 122 6.18 6.20 3.64
C ALA A 122 4.65 6.40 3.70
N PHE A 123 4.20 7.37 4.50
CA PHE A 123 2.78 7.71 4.62
C PHE A 123 2.21 8.27 3.31
N CYS A 124 2.90 9.24 2.69
CA CYS A 124 2.50 9.77 1.38
C CYS A 124 2.51 8.70 0.30
N GLY A 125 3.52 7.83 0.28
CA GLY A 125 3.61 6.70 -0.63
C GLY A 125 2.45 5.71 -0.47
N SER A 126 2.02 5.44 0.76
CA SER A 126 0.88 4.56 1.04
C SER A 126 -0.45 5.15 0.53
N ILE A 127 -0.66 6.46 0.68
CA ILE A 127 -1.85 7.14 0.14
C ILE A 127 -1.89 7.04 -1.40
N VAL A 128 -0.77 7.29 -2.07
CA VAL A 128 -0.68 7.18 -3.53
C VAL A 128 -0.94 5.74 -3.98
N LEU A 129 -0.35 4.75 -3.29
CA LEU A 129 -0.57 3.32 -3.57
C LEU A 129 -2.04 2.92 -3.42
N LEU A 130 -2.68 3.33 -2.32
CA LEU A 130 -4.11 3.08 -2.10
C LEU A 130 -4.97 3.74 -3.17
N GLY A 131 -4.65 4.98 -3.56
CA GLY A 131 -5.30 5.68 -4.66
C GLY A 131 -5.16 4.94 -6.00
N MET A 132 -3.96 4.42 -6.30
CA MET A 132 -3.73 3.59 -7.49
C MET A 132 -4.51 2.28 -7.46
N ILE A 133 -4.49 1.56 -6.33
CA ILE A 133 -5.27 0.32 -6.15
C ILE A 133 -6.76 0.60 -6.34
N TYR A 134 -7.29 1.67 -5.76
CA TYR A 134 -8.69 2.06 -5.91
C TYR A 134 -9.02 2.41 -7.37
N ARG A 135 -8.17 3.18 -8.06
CA ARG A 135 -8.34 3.57 -9.47
C ARG A 135 -8.33 2.34 -10.40
N TYR A 136 -7.42 1.40 -10.16
CA TYR A 136 -7.26 0.22 -11.02
C TYR A 136 -7.98 -1.02 -10.50
N ARG A 137 -8.85 -0.90 -9.49
CA ARG A 137 -9.52 -2.03 -8.82
C ARG A 137 -10.24 -2.99 -9.78
N TRP A 138 -10.92 -2.46 -10.80
CA TRP A 138 -11.64 -3.29 -11.77
C TRP A 138 -10.69 -4.02 -12.72
N LYS A 139 -9.64 -3.36 -13.19
CA LYS A 139 -8.58 -4.02 -13.97
C LYS A 139 -7.92 -5.15 -13.20
N ILE A 140 -7.58 -4.93 -11.94
CA ILE A 140 -6.94 -5.94 -11.08
C ILE A 140 -7.88 -7.13 -10.88
N ARG A 141 -9.16 -6.89 -10.58
CA ARG A 141 -10.17 -7.94 -10.44
C ARG A 141 -10.35 -8.73 -11.73
N TYR A 142 -10.48 -8.07 -12.86
CA TYR A 142 -10.60 -8.72 -14.16
C TYR A 142 -9.38 -9.63 -14.44
N LEU A 143 -8.17 -9.12 -14.32
CA LEU A 143 -6.95 -9.90 -14.54
C LEU A 143 -6.86 -11.11 -13.60
N TYR A 144 -7.21 -10.92 -12.33
CA TYR A 144 -7.22 -12.01 -11.36
C TYR A 144 -8.16 -13.15 -11.78
N TYR A 145 -9.40 -12.86 -12.19
CA TYR A 145 -10.35 -13.87 -12.58
C TYR A 145 -10.01 -14.53 -13.92
N ILE A 146 -9.47 -13.81 -14.89
CA ILE A 146 -8.98 -14.39 -16.16
C ILE A 146 -7.80 -15.34 -15.90
N ILE A 147 -6.83 -14.95 -15.08
CA ILE A 147 -5.69 -15.81 -14.74
C ILE A 147 -6.18 -17.05 -14.00
N LYS A 148 -7.05 -16.89 -13.00
CA LYS A 148 -7.65 -17.99 -12.23
C LYS A 148 -8.39 -18.97 -13.15
N SER A 149 -9.18 -18.46 -14.10
CA SER A 149 -9.93 -19.27 -15.04
C SER A 149 -9.04 -20.04 -16.03
N LYS A 150 -7.95 -19.42 -16.51
CA LYS A 150 -6.93 -20.10 -17.32
C LYS A 150 -6.21 -21.20 -16.53
N TYR A 151 -5.85 -20.94 -15.29
CA TYR A 151 -5.17 -21.91 -14.43
C TYR A 151 -6.05 -23.14 -14.13
N HIS A 152 -7.36 -22.97 -13.98
CA HIS A 152 -8.30 -24.06 -13.75
C HIS A 152 -8.80 -24.72 -15.04
N GLY A 153 -8.24 -24.36 -16.20
CA GLY A 153 -8.59 -24.99 -17.49
C GLY A 153 -9.99 -24.66 -18.01
N THR A 154 -10.68 -23.70 -17.41
CA THR A 154 -12.05 -23.30 -17.78
C THR A 154 -12.06 -22.48 -19.07
N ILE A 155 -10.98 -21.76 -19.37
CA ILE A 155 -10.78 -20.99 -20.60
C ILE A 155 -9.59 -21.62 -21.35
N LYS A 156 -9.82 -22.17 -22.53
CA LYS A 156 -8.73 -22.58 -23.43
C LYS A 156 -7.97 -21.35 -23.92
N ALA A 157 -6.63 -21.48 -23.98
CA ALA A 157 -5.82 -20.43 -24.60
C ALA A 157 -6.28 -20.24 -26.06
N PRO A 158 -6.37 -19.00 -26.58
CA PRO A 158 -6.68 -18.77 -27.98
C PRO A 158 -5.63 -19.49 -28.85
N SER A 159 -6.07 -20.45 -29.67
CA SER A 159 -5.24 -20.95 -30.72
C SER A 159 -5.00 -19.84 -31.73
N SER A 160 -3.78 -19.73 -32.22
CA SER A 160 -3.25 -18.67 -33.09
C SER A 160 -3.86 -18.67 -34.52
N THR A 161 -5.14 -18.95 -34.66
CA THR A 161 -5.88 -18.83 -35.93
C THR A 161 -7.10 -17.93 -35.73
N ASP A 162 -7.26 -17.02 -36.60
CA ASP A 162 -8.00 -15.75 -36.65
C ASP A 162 -9.55 -15.81 -36.52
N THR A 163 -10.13 -16.87 -35.94
CA THR A 163 -11.56 -16.94 -35.65
C THR A 163 -11.79 -17.41 -34.22
N ARG A 164 -12.07 -16.44 -33.33
CA ARG A 164 -12.54 -16.77 -31.97
C ARG A 164 -13.91 -17.40 -32.07
N GLU A 165 -14.00 -18.70 -31.75
CA GLU A 165 -15.27 -19.39 -31.64
C GLU A 165 -15.91 -19.05 -30.30
N TYR A 166 -17.01 -18.31 -30.34
CA TYR A 166 -17.80 -17.95 -29.16
C TYR A 166 -18.82 -19.04 -28.86
N LYS A 167 -18.99 -19.35 -27.58
CA LYS A 167 -19.99 -20.32 -27.14
C LYS A 167 -21.41 -19.75 -27.20
N TYR A 168 -21.52 -18.45 -26.93
CA TYR A 168 -22.77 -17.69 -26.90
C TYR A 168 -22.68 -16.44 -27.78
N ASP A 169 -23.80 -16.10 -28.41
CA ASP A 169 -23.92 -14.85 -29.17
C ASP A 169 -23.94 -13.64 -28.26
N ALA A 170 -24.63 -13.74 -27.10
CA ALA A 170 -24.59 -12.69 -26.09
C ALA A 170 -24.74 -13.24 -24.67
N PHE A 171 -24.10 -12.54 -23.72
CA PHE A 171 -24.36 -12.64 -22.28
C PHE A 171 -25.38 -11.56 -21.89
N ILE A 172 -26.42 -11.94 -21.16
CA ILE A 172 -27.48 -11.02 -20.71
C ILE A 172 -27.26 -10.70 -19.24
N SER A 173 -26.95 -9.44 -18.98
CA SER A 173 -26.80 -8.89 -17.64
C SER A 173 -28.07 -8.12 -17.25
N TYR A 174 -28.73 -8.56 -16.17
CA TYR A 174 -29.99 -7.97 -15.71
C TYR A 174 -30.17 -8.16 -14.21
N ASP A 175 -30.95 -7.27 -13.59
CA ASP A 175 -31.38 -7.46 -12.20
C ASP A 175 -32.60 -8.40 -12.10
N GLU A 176 -32.74 -9.06 -10.95
CA GLU A 176 -33.81 -10.03 -10.69
C GLU A 176 -35.21 -9.42 -10.89
N ASN A 177 -35.39 -8.14 -10.56
CA ASN A 177 -36.66 -7.42 -10.76
C ASN A 177 -37.03 -7.30 -12.24
N ASP A 178 -36.05 -7.33 -13.15
CA ASP A 178 -36.24 -7.25 -14.59
C ASP A 178 -36.34 -8.63 -15.26
N SER A 179 -36.34 -9.71 -14.47
CA SER A 179 -36.36 -11.10 -14.95
C SER A 179 -37.56 -11.41 -15.85
N ASN A 180 -38.71 -10.81 -15.58
CA ASN A 180 -39.92 -10.98 -16.39
C ASN A 180 -39.72 -10.50 -17.85
N PHE A 181 -39.10 -9.33 -18.04
CA PHE A 181 -38.76 -8.82 -19.36
C PHE A 181 -37.77 -9.75 -20.06
N VAL A 182 -36.73 -10.18 -19.36
CA VAL A 182 -35.70 -11.03 -19.93
C VAL A 182 -36.26 -12.37 -20.36
N HIS A 183 -37.01 -13.06 -19.49
CA HIS A 183 -37.51 -14.40 -19.77
C HIS A 183 -38.67 -14.44 -20.77
N ASN A 184 -39.63 -13.52 -20.69
CA ASN A 184 -40.82 -13.57 -21.50
C ASN A 184 -40.72 -12.80 -22.82
N ASN A 185 -39.86 -11.75 -22.86
CA ASN A 185 -39.74 -10.93 -24.06
C ASN A 185 -38.38 -11.22 -24.76
N LEU A 186 -37.23 -10.95 -24.07
CA LEU A 186 -35.92 -10.96 -24.70
C LEU A 186 -35.51 -12.38 -25.15
N LEU A 187 -35.62 -13.39 -24.27
CA LEU A 187 -35.28 -14.77 -24.64
C LEU A 187 -36.23 -15.30 -25.70
N HIS A 188 -37.51 -14.95 -25.64
CA HIS A 188 -38.45 -15.40 -26.67
C HIS A 188 -38.08 -14.88 -28.05
N GLN A 189 -37.83 -13.57 -28.16
CA GLN A 189 -37.55 -12.91 -29.44
C GLN A 189 -36.17 -13.24 -30.01
N LEU A 190 -35.15 -13.42 -29.17
CA LEU A 190 -33.79 -13.64 -29.62
C LEU A 190 -33.39 -15.13 -29.71
N GLU A 191 -33.79 -15.97 -28.74
CA GLU A 191 -33.45 -17.40 -28.78
C GLU A 191 -34.46 -18.18 -29.60
N ARG A 192 -35.79 -18.09 -29.27
CA ARG A 192 -36.79 -18.92 -29.90
C ARG A 192 -37.05 -18.52 -31.34
N ASP A 193 -37.29 -17.25 -31.58
CA ASP A 193 -37.61 -16.72 -32.90
C ASP A 193 -36.35 -16.31 -33.67
N GLY A 194 -35.31 -15.91 -33.00
CA GLY A 194 -34.03 -15.43 -33.59
C GLY A 194 -32.96 -16.48 -33.76
N GLY A 195 -33.06 -17.63 -33.09
CA GLY A 195 -32.12 -18.75 -33.17
C GLY A 195 -30.73 -18.43 -32.53
N LEU A 196 -30.60 -17.35 -31.79
CA LEU A 196 -29.36 -16.95 -31.10
C LEU A 196 -29.15 -17.78 -29.85
N LYS A 197 -27.88 -17.99 -29.47
CA LYS A 197 -27.50 -18.67 -28.22
C LYS A 197 -27.19 -17.60 -27.17
N LEU A 198 -28.08 -17.46 -26.22
CA LEU A 198 -27.88 -16.48 -25.12
C LEU A 198 -27.40 -17.15 -23.84
N CYS A 199 -26.58 -16.44 -23.07
CA CYS A 199 -26.11 -16.87 -21.76
C CYS A 199 -26.81 -16.05 -20.69
N ILE A 200 -27.50 -16.70 -19.76
CA ILE A 200 -28.15 -16.10 -18.58
C ILE A 200 -27.68 -16.78 -17.30
N HIS A 201 -27.48 -16.00 -16.24
CA HIS A 201 -26.90 -16.47 -14.99
C HIS A 201 -27.67 -17.64 -14.36
N LYS A 202 -29.01 -17.57 -14.33
CA LYS A 202 -29.84 -18.62 -13.71
C LYS A 202 -29.77 -19.99 -14.38
N ARG A 203 -29.51 -20.04 -15.67
CA ARG A 203 -29.50 -21.27 -16.47
C ARG A 203 -28.08 -21.80 -16.73
N ASP A 204 -27.16 -20.88 -17.01
CA ASP A 204 -25.90 -21.24 -17.66
C ASP A 204 -24.67 -21.17 -16.74
N PHE A 205 -24.81 -20.61 -15.53
CA PHE A 205 -23.72 -20.61 -14.56
C PHE A 205 -23.47 -22.01 -14.00
N VAL A 206 -22.19 -22.34 -13.85
CA VAL A 206 -21.78 -23.64 -13.32
C VAL A 206 -21.95 -23.63 -11.79
N PRO A 207 -22.82 -24.52 -11.24
CA PRO A 207 -23.00 -24.63 -9.81
C PRO A 207 -21.70 -25.00 -9.10
N GLY A 208 -21.47 -24.44 -7.91
CA GLY A 208 -20.26 -24.68 -7.11
C GLY A 208 -19.05 -23.82 -7.47
N ASN A 209 -19.07 -23.14 -8.61
CA ASN A 209 -18.04 -22.15 -8.93
C ASN A 209 -18.34 -20.80 -8.26
N ASP A 210 -17.28 -20.03 -8.04
CA ASP A 210 -17.36 -18.64 -7.60
C ASP A 210 -18.23 -17.82 -8.60
N ILE A 211 -19.19 -17.04 -8.10
CA ILE A 211 -20.09 -16.24 -8.93
C ILE A 211 -19.30 -15.29 -9.84
N ALA A 212 -18.28 -14.60 -9.31
CA ALA A 212 -17.46 -13.69 -10.09
C ALA A 212 -16.63 -14.41 -11.17
N ALA A 213 -16.22 -15.65 -10.92
CA ALA A 213 -15.55 -16.49 -11.93
C ALA A 213 -16.53 -16.91 -13.02
N ASN A 214 -17.76 -17.31 -12.67
CA ASN A 214 -18.82 -17.62 -13.63
C ASN A 214 -19.12 -16.40 -14.52
N ILE A 215 -19.32 -15.22 -13.93
CA ILE A 215 -19.56 -13.97 -14.68
C ILE A 215 -18.43 -13.70 -15.67
N THR A 216 -17.20 -13.66 -15.19
CA THR A 216 -16.05 -13.33 -16.05
C THR A 216 -15.84 -14.35 -17.17
N SER A 217 -16.02 -15.63 -16.88
CA SER A 217 -15.94 -16.71 -17.87
C SER A 217 -17.05 -16.61 -18.91
N SER A 218 -18.30 -16.36 -18.48
CA SER A 218 -19.45 -16.24 -19.38
C SER A 218 -19.31 -15.04 -20.33
N ILE A 219 -18.86 -13.90 -19.82
CA ILE A 219 -18.56 -12.71 -20.64
C ILE A 219 -17.46 -13.03 -21.67
N HIS A 220 -16.40 -13.72 -21.25
CA HIS A 220 -15.26 -14.06 -22.13
C HIS A 220 -15.65 -14.97 -23.28
N VAL A 221 -16.56 -15.93 -23.06
CA VAL A 221 -17.02 -16.88 -24.09
C VAL A 221 -18.24 -16.41 -24.86
N SER A 222 -18.75 -15.21 -24.60
CA SER A 222 -19.85 -14.60 -25.33
C SER A 222 -19.34 -13.54 -26.31
N ARG A 223 -19.97 -13.46 -27.50
CA ARG A 223 -19.57 -12.48 -28.54
C ARG A 223 -19.90 -11.06 -28.13
N LYS A 224 -21.09 -10.82 -27.60
CA LYS A 224 -21.57 -9.50 -27.13
C LYS A 224 -22.08 -9.62 -25.68
N VAL A 225 -22.30 -8.48 -25.04
CA VAL A 225 -22.93 -8.39 -23.73
C VAL A 225 -24.08 -7.42 -23.81
N ILE A 226 -25.30 -7.87 -23.51
CA ILE A 226 -26.48 -7.04 -23.42
C ILE A 226 -26.72 -6.67 -21.96
N ILE A 227 -26.80 -5.40 -21.68
CA ILE A 227 -27.11 -4.84 -20.37
C ILE A 227 -28.55 -4.35 -20.38
N VAL A 228 -29.37 -4.95 -19.55
CA VAL A 228 -30.74 -4.52 -19.33
C VAL A 228 -30.73 -3.47 -18.20
N MET A 229 -30.80 -2.21 -18.60
CA MET A 229 -30.58 -1.06 -17.72
C MET A 229 -31.91 -0.62 -17.09
N SER A 230 -31.93 -0.66 -15.77
CA SER A 230 -33.02 -0.15 -14.91
C SER A 230 -32.43 0.52 -13.68
N CYS A 231 -33.25 1.19 -12.87
CA CYS A 231 -32.81 1.71 -11.57
C CYS A 231 -32.34 0.56 -10.66
N HIS A 232 -32.98 -0.60 -10.69
CA HIS A 232 -32.57 -1.78 -9.94
C HIS A 232 -31.21 -2.32 -10.38
N PHE A 233 -30.92 -2.30 -11.67
CA PHE A 233 -29.62 -2.67 -12.20
C PHE A 233 -28.50 -1.82 -11.60
N LEU A 234 -28.71 -0.50 -11.52
CA LEU A 234 -27.71 0.45 -10.99
C LEU A 234 -27.45 0.26 -9.49
N GLU A 235 -28.42 -0.18 -8.73
CA GLU A 235 -28.30 -0.45 -7.29
C GLU A 235 -27.68 -1.83 -6.99
N SER A 236 -27.75 -2.75 -7.95
CA SER A 236 -27.28 -4.13 -7.81
C SER A 236 -25.76 -4.21 -7.89
N TYR A 237 -25.11 -4.71 -6.83
CA TYR A 237 -23.66 -4.95 -6.82
C TYR A 237 -23.23 -5.90 -7.92
N TRP A 238 -23.97 -6.99 -8.16
CA TRP A 238 -23.61 -7.99 -9.15
C TRP A 238 -23.79 -7.49 -10.57
N CYS A 239 -24.85 -6.78 -10.87
CA CYS A 239 -25.07 -6.14 -12.17
C CYS A 239 -23.95 -5.13 -12.50
N MET A 240 -23.58 -4.30 -11.51
CA MET A 240 -22.46 -3.38 -11.67
C MET A 240 -21.13 -4.08 -11.80
N PHE A 241 -20.96 -5.26 -11.19
CA PHE A 241 -19.78 -6.10 -11.40
C PHE A 241 -19.73 -6.65 -12.82
N GLU A 242 -20.83 -7.21 -13.35
CA GLU A 242 -20.98 -7.70 -14.71
C GLU A 242 -20.66 -6.62 -15.75
N TYR A 243 -21.24 -5.44 -15.60
CA TYR A 243 -20.92 -4.28 -16.42
C TYR A 243 -19.44 -3.95 -16.43
N ASN A 244 -18.82 -3.84 -15.26
CA ASN A 244 -17.39 -3.51 -15.18
C ASN A 244 -16.50 -4.61 -15.75
N MET A 245 -16.84 -5.88 -15.59
CA MET A 245 -16.11 -7.00 -16.20
C MET A 245 -16.24 -7.00 -17.72
N ALA A 246 -17.43 -6.72 -18.26
CA ALA A 246 -17.63 -6.61 -19.70
C ALA A 246 -16.86 -5.43 -20.30
N ARG A 247 -16.83 -4.29 -19.60
CA ARG A 247 -16.00 -3.13 -19.99
C ARG A 247 -14.49 -3.47 -20.00
N MET A 248 -14.01 -4.20 -19.00
CA MET A 248 -12.61 -4.62 -18.95
C MET A 248 -12.30 -5.66 -20.05
N GLU A 249 -13.22 -6.56 -20.35
CA GLU A 249 -13.08 -7.52 -21.46
C GLU A 249 -12.94 -6.77 -22.79
N SER A 250 -13.80 -5.77 -23.07
CA SER A 250 -13.71 -4.93 -24.27
C SER A 250 -12.34 -4.27 -24.41
N ILE A 251 -11.83 -3.67 -23.33
CA ILE A 251 -10.59 -2.89 -23.34
C ILE A 251 -9.35 -3.77 -23.46
N TYR A 252 -9.30 -4.90 -22.70
CA TYR A 252 -8.06 -5.66 -22.51
C TYR A 252 -8.00 -7.00 -23.26
N SER A 253 -9.14 -7.49 -23.75
CA SER A 253 -9.20 -8.77 -24.48
C SER A 253 -9.68 -8.63 -25.92
N ARG A 254 -10.40 -7.57 -26.23
CA ARG A 254 -11.05 -7.34 -27.53
C ARG A 254 -10.55 -6.09 -28.28
N ASP A 255 -9.33 -5.61 -27.99
CA ASP A 255 -8.72 -4.44 -28.66
C ASP A 255 -9.63 -3.22 -28.75
N LYS A 256 -10.41 -2.98 -27.70
CA LYS A 256 -11.44 -1.93 -27.59
C LYS A 256 -12.65 -2.12 -28.52
N GLU A 257 -12.85 -3.33 -29.06
CA GLU A 257 -14.08 -3.62 -29.78
C GLU A 257 -15.28 -3.38 -28.85
N ASN A 258 -16.30 -2.73 -29.37
CA ASN A 258 -17.53 -2.53 -28.60
C ASN A 258 -18.31 -3.84 -28.49
N ILE A 259 -18.22 -4.47 -27.32
CA ILE A 259 -18.99 -5.69 -27.03
C ILE A 259 -20.23 -5.40 -26.17
N LEU A 260 -20.34 -4.19 -25.60
CA LEU A 260 -21.42 -3.78 -24.74
C LEU A 260 -22.57 -3.16 -25.53
N PHE A 261 -23.77 -3.63 -25.27
CA PHE A 261 -24.99 -3.06 -25.80
C PHE A 261 -25.99 -2.84 -24.68
N MET A 262 -26.58 -1.62 -24.59
CA MET A 262 -27.46 -1.26 -23.51
C MET A 262 -28.91 -1.14 -23.97
N ILE A 263 -29.82 -1.75 -23.23
CA ILE A 263 -31.27 -1.65 -23.37
C ILE A 263 -31.80 -0.93 -22.16
N PHE A 264 -32.37 0.25 -22.32
CA PHE A 264 -33.04 0.98 -21.25
C PHE A 264 -34.50 0.57 -21.17
N LEU A 265 -34.89 -0.01 -20.04
CA LEU A 265 -36.30 -0.36 -19.78
C LEU A 265 -37.16 0.82 -19.34
N GLU A 266 -36.52 1.81 -18.77
CA GLU A 266 -37.11 3.02 -18.23
C GLU A 266 -36.24 4.25 -18.48
N GLN A 267 -36.84 5.44 -18.42
CA GLN A 267 -36.08 6.68 -18.55
C GLN A 267 -35.28 6.96 -17.25
N ILE A 268 -34.00 6.87 -17.31
CA ILE A 268 -33.10 7.17 -16.21
C ILE A 268 -32.51 8.56 -16.42
N GLN A 269 -32.61 9.43 -15.40
CA GLN A 269 -32.06 10.78 -15.49
C GLN A 269 -30.51 10.72 -15.51
N PRO A 270 -29.84 11.56 -16.31
CA PRO A 270 -28.36 11.58 -16.41
C PRO A 270 -27.66 11.72 -15.06
N GLY A 271 -28.27 12.43 -14.09
CA GLY A 271 -27.71 12.58 -12.74
C GLY A 271 -27.74 11.31 -11.87
N GLN A 272 -28.52 10.31 -12.27
CA GLN A 272 -28.60 9.00 -11.59
C GLN A 272 -27.60 7.99 -12.16
N LEU A 273 -27.07 8.26 -13.36
CA LEU A 273 -26.06 7.39 -13.99
C LEU A 273 -24.66 7.67 -13.44
N PRO A 274 -23.93 6.65 -13.00
CA PRO A 274 -22.50 6.79 -12.71
C PRO A 274 -21.75 7.35 -13.92
N LEU A 275 -20.77 8.22 -13.69
CA LEU A 275 -20.04 8.94 -14.74
C LEU A 275 -19.51 8.01 -15.86
N HIS A 276 -18.98 6.86 -15.50
CA HIS A 276 -18.44 5.88 -16.46
C HIS A 276 -19.50 5.15 -17.31
N ILE A 277 -20.77 5.14 -16.90
CA ILE A 277 -21.90 4.67 -17.71
C ILE A 277 -22.39 5.81 -18.59
N LEU A 278 -22.46 7.02 -18.02
CA LEU A 278 -22.86 8.22 -18.77
C LEU A 278 -21.92 8.48 -19.96
N GLU A 279 -20.61 8.38 -19.76
CA GLU A 279 -19.60 8.47 -20.84
C GLU A 279 -19.89 7.43 -21.94
N LEU A 280 -20.18 6.18 -21.56
CA LEU A 280 -20.47 5.11 -22.52
C LEU A 280 -21.76 5.37 -23.31
N VAL A 281 -22.80 5.89 -22.62
CA VAL A 281 -24.09 6.25 -23.25
C VAL A 281 -23.91 7.42 -24.23
N GLN A 282 -23.01 8.35 -23.96
CA GLN A 282 -22.70 9.45 -24.85
C GLN A 282 -21.89 9.03 -26.10
N ASP A 283 -21.00 8.08 -25.93
CA ASP A 283 -20.09 7.61 -26.99
C ASP A 283 -20.68 6.48 -27.85
N GLN A 284 -21.67 5.76 -27.33
CA GLN A 284 -22.18 4.55 -27.93
C GLN A 284 -23.70 4.57 -28.08
N SER A 285 -24.19 3.93 -29.13
CA SER A 285 -25.62 3.77 -29.32
C SER A 285 -26.22 2.86 -28.29
N TYR A 286 -27.29 3.31 -27.67
CA TYR A 286 -28.16 2.51 -26.81
C TYR A 286 -29.56 2.46 -27.45
N ILE A 287 -30.40 1.57 -26.94
CA ILE A 287 -31.80 1.46 -27.38
C ILE A 287 -32.72 1.53 -26.17
N GLU A 288 -33.78 2.29 -26.29
CA GLU A 288 -34.86 2.33 -25.29
C GLU A 288 -35.96 1.32 -25.68
N TYR A 289 -36.44 0.57 -24.68
CA TYR A 289 -37.55 -0.34 -24.91
C TYR A 289 -38.82 0.48 -25.14
N PRO A 290 -39.48 0.28 -26.28
CA PRO A 290 -40.63 1.10 -26.66
C PRO A 290 -41.89 0.73 -25.87
N ASN A 291 -42.78 1.69 -25.71
CA ASN A 291 -44.08 1.51 -25.06
C ASN A 291 -45.22 1.24 -26.06
N ASP A 292 -44.91 1.18 -27.36
CA ASP A 292 -45.89 0.97 -28.44
C ASP A 292 -45.55 -0.25 -29.30
N GLU A 293 -46.60 -0.82 -29.95
CA GLU A 293 -46.48 -2.06 -30.71
C GLU A 293 -45.65 -1.92 -32.00
N TYR A 294 -45.68 -0.76 -32.65
CA TYR A 294 -44.90 -0.50 -33.84
C TYR A 294 -43.40 -0.33 -33.50
N GLY A 295 -43.12 0.46 -32.47
CA GLY A 295 -41.77 0.62 -31.93
C GLY A 295 -41.15 -0.72 -31.50
N ASN A 296 -41.98 -1.62 -30.97
CA ASN A 296 -41.56 -2.94 -30.54
C ASN A 296 -40.98 -3.79 -31.70
N THR A 297 -41.64 -3.79 -32.87
CA THR A 297 -41.16 -4.51 -34.06
C THR A 297 -39.79 -3.96 -34.53
N VAL A 298 -39.64 -2.65 -34.57
CA VAL A 298 -38.41 -1.99 -34.99
C VAL A 298 -37.29 -2.24 -33.97
N PHE A 299 -37.61 -2.25 -32.70
CA PHE A 299 -36.69 -2.53 -31.59
C PHE A 299 -36.03 -3.92 -31.76
N TRP A 300 -36.83 -4.98 -31.92
CA TRP A 300 -36.31 -6.33 -32.07
C TRP A 300 -35.49 -6.52 -33.35
N GLY A 301 -35.87 -5.89 -34.44
CA GLY A 301 -35.10 -5.87 -35.67
C GLY A 301 -33.70 -5.29 -35.46
N LYS A 302 -33.61 -4.07 -34.92
CA LYS A 302 -32.35 -3.40 -34.61
C LYS A 302 -31.47 -4.21 -33.64
N LEU A 303 -32.08 -4.77 -32.60
CA LEU A 303 -31.34 -5.56 -31.61
C LEU A 303 -30.74 -6.82 -32.23
N ARG A 304 -31.46 -7.47 -33.11
CA ARG A 304 -30.98 -8.65 -33.85
C ARG A 304 -29.84 -8.28 -34.79
N ASP A 305 -29.95 -7.19 -35.54
CA ASP A 305 -28.89 -6.72 -36.46
C ASP A 305 -27.56 -6.47 -35.72
N VAL A 306 -27.62 -5.87 -34.54
CA VAL A 306 -26.42 -5.64 -33.68
C VAL A 306 -25.79 -6.95 -33.20
N LEU A 307 -26.57 -7.99 -33.00
CA LEU A 307 -26.08 -9.27 -32.50
C LEU A 307 -25.59 -10.21 -33.62
N VAL A 308 -26.07 -10.05 -34.83
CA VAL A 308 -25.68 -10.88 -35.98
C VAL A 308 -24.50 -10.27 -36.75
N GLY A 309 -24.46 -8.95 -36.87
CA GLY A 309 -23.35 -8.20 -37.48
C GLY A 309 -22.12 -8.17 -36.59
#